data_c97a024be85788aac30ef4dcdf208c0d
#
_entry.id   c97a024be85788aac30ef4dcdf208c0d
#
_cell.length_a   1.000
_cell.length_b   1.000
_cell.length_c   1.000
_cell.angle_alpha   90.00
_cell.angle_beta   90.00
_cell.angle_gamma   90.00
#
_symmetry.space_group_name_H-M   'P 1'
#
loop_
_entity.id
_entity.type
_entity.pdbx_description
1 polymer ?
#
loop_
_entity_poly.entity_id
_entity_poly.type
_entity_poly.pdbx_seq_one_letter_code
_entity_poly.pdbx_strand_id
1 'polypeptide(L)'
;GYFLPHLKSGMALLDCGCGPGTITLGLAQAVAPAQATGIDIESGMIEQAKAFAAERQVDNVEFQVADICDLPFSDNSFDVVLTSAVLEHLGDPEHALKELHRVVKKGGLVGVVNTDWGDPLISPENESVSRFFEIFERGFNLYGGSLNRGRHARRMMREAGLDVFEFKALYGLASDPEAVQASM
;
A
#
# COMPACT_ATOMS: atom_id res chain seq x y z
N GLY A 1 -11.62 1.53 6.90
CA GLY A 1 -10.16 1.45 6.93
C GLY A 1 -9.56 2.64 7.65
N TYR A 2 -8.31 2.54 8.10
CA TYR A 2 -7.64 3.55 8.97
C TYR A 2 -7.44 4.89 8.30
N PHE A 3 -7.36 4.92 6.99
CA PHE A 3 -7.08 6.11 6.21
C PHE A 3 -8.34 6.93 5.88
N LEU A 4 -9.48 6.26 5.78
CA LEU A 4 -10.76 6.92 5.43
C LEU A 4 -11.14 8.13 6.29
N PRO A 5 -10.91 8.16 7.63
CA PRO A 5 -11.24 9.32 8.45
C PRO A 5 -10.47 10.60 8.10
N HIS A 6 -9.36 10.48 7.39
CA HIS A 6 -8.52 11.61 6.98
C HIS A 6 -8.87 12.13 5.58
N LEU A 7 -9.66 11.39 4.80
CA LEU A 7 -10.07 11.79 3.46
C LEU A 7 -11.22 12.80 3.50
N LYS A 8 -11.19 13.71 2.55
CA LYS A 8 -12.25 14.70 2.34
C LYS A 8 -12.63 14.75 0.87
N SER A 9 -13.89 15.02 0.61
CA SER A 9 -14.37 15.31 -0.74
C SER A 9 -13.54 16.41 -1.40
N GLY A 10 -13.18 16.21 -2.65
CA GLY A 10 -12.39 17.17 -3.43
C GLY A 10 -10.87 16.98 -3.35
N MET A 11 -10.35 16.04 -2.56
CA MET A 11 -8.92 15.74 -2.49
C MET A 11 -8.45 14.94 -3.71
N ALA A 12 -7.41 15.40 -4.40
CA ALA A 12 -6.69 14.61 -5.40
C ALA A 12 -5.90 13.49 -4.70
N LEU A 13 -6.14 12.23 -5.07
CA LEU A 13 -5.57 11.06 -4.41
C LEU A 13 -4.71 10.23 -5.37
N LEU A 14 -3.55 9.79 -4.90
CA LEU A 14 -2.70 8.81 -5.56
C LEU A 14 -2.61 7.53 -4.71
N ASP A 15 -2.86 6.37 -5.31
CA ASP A 15 -2.67 5.04 -4.72
C ASP A 15 -1.54 4.30 -5.46
N CYS A 16 -0.41 4.15 -4.78
CA CYS A 16 0.81 3.55 -5.34
C CYS A 16 0.89 2.06 -5.00
N GLY A 17 0.94 1.22 -6.04
CA GLY A 17 0.80 -0.23 -5.93
C GLY A 17 -0.66 -0.61 -5.71
N CYS A 18 -1.54 -0.08 -6.55
CA CYS A 18 -3.00 -0.24 -6.41
C CYS A 18 -3.49 -1.67 -6.66
N GLY A 19 -2.64 -2.54 -7.24
CA GLY A 19 -3.03 -3.88 -7.65
C GLY A 19 -4.27 -3.87 -8.55
N PRO A 20 -5.25 -4.76 -8.31
CA PRO A 20 -6.50 -4.81 -9.09
C PRO A 20 -7.52 -3.71 -8.72
N GLY A 21 -7.10 -2.69 -7.96
CA GLY A 21 -7.92 -1.50 -7.66
C GLY A 21 -8.96 -1.66 -6.56
N THR A 22 -8.96 -2.76 -5.81
CA THR A 22 -10.00 -3.05 -4.81
C THR A 22 -10.07 -2.02 -3.69
N ILE A 23 -8.94 -1.50 -3.24
CA ILE A 23 -8.85 -0.43 -2.23
C ILE A 23 -9.12 0.93 -2.89
N THR A 24 -8.51 1.15 -4.06
CA THR A 24 -8.54 2.41 -4.80
C THR A 24 -9.97 2.87 -5.10
N LEU A 25 -10.88 1.97 -5.47
CA LEU A 25 -12.28 2.34 -5.77
C LEU A 25 -13.01 2.90 -4.55
N GLY A 26 -12.81 2.31 -3.37
CA GLY A 26 -13.37 2.83 -2.13
C GLY A 26 -12.81 4.20 -1.75
N LEU A 27 -11.53 4.42 -2.03
CA LEU A 27 -10.87 5.71 -1.82
C LEU A 27 -11.37 6.77 -2.82
N ALA A 28 -11.53 6.41 -4.10
CA ALA A 28 -12.09 7.28 -5.13
C ALA A 28 -13.47 7.79 -4.76
N GLN A 29 -14.35 6.90 -4.29
CA GLN A 29 -15.67 7.29 -3.80
C GLN A 29 -15.60 8.27 -2.61
N ALA A 30 -14.63 8.08 -1.70
CA ALA A 30 -14.47 8.94 -0.54
C ALA A 30 -13.98 10.36 -0.88
N VAL A 31 -13.23 10.53 -1.97
CA VAL A 31 -12.72 11.83 -2.41
C VAL A 31 -13.56 12.49 -3.50
N ALA A 32 -14.62 11.83 -3.98
CA ALA A 32 -15.48 12.38 -5.02
C ALA A 32 -15.93 13.84 -4.69
N PRO A 33 -16.01 14.75 -5.68
CA PRO A 33 -15.88 14.53 -7.12
C PRO A 33 -14.44 14.59 -7.66
N ALA A 34 -13.41 14.72 -6.81
CA ALA A 34 -12.04 14.74 -7.28
C ALA A 34 -11.61 13.38 -7.84
N GLN A 35 -10.58 13.41 -8.68
CA GLN A 35 -10.00 12.24 -9.31
C GLN A 35 -9.11 11.48 -8.33
N ALA A 36 -9.24 10.16 -8.29
CA ALA A 36 -8.24 9.27 -7.74
C ALA A 36 -7.40 8.67 -8.88
N THR A 37 -6.10 8.51 -8.65
CA THR A 37 -5.18 7.86 -9.58
C THR A 37 -4.60 6.63 -8.91
N GLY A 38 -4.72 5.46 -9.52
CA GLY A 38 -4.06 4.22 -9.11
C GLY A 38 -2.89 3.92 -10.05
N ILE A 39 -1.75 3.56 -9.46
CA ILE A 39 -0.59 3.08 -10.25
C ILE A 39 -0.13 1.72 -9.76
N ASP A 40 0.34 0.91 -10.68
CA ASP A 40 1.02 -0.35 -10.40
C ASP A 40 2.08 -0.61 -11.48
N ILE A 41 3.15 -1.32 -11.13
CA ILE A 41 4.21 -1.68 -12.08
C ILE A 41 3.75 -2.79 -13.04
N GLU A 42 2.80 -3.62 -12.61
CA GLU A 42 2.28 -4.74 -13.38
C GLU A 42 1.09 -4.31 -14.24
N SER A 43 1.28 -4.32 -15.58
CA SER A 43 0.24 -3.95 -16.52
C SER A 43 -1.04 -4.79 -16.38
N GLY A 44 -0.90 -6.08 -16.05
CA GLY A 44 -2.04 -6.97 -15.84
C GLY A 44 -2.90 -6.57 -14.64
N MET A 45 -2.32 -5.98 -13.59
CA MET A 45 -3.05 -5.40 -12.46
C MET A 45 -3.83 -4.16 -12.88
N ILE A 46 -3.21 -3.30 -13.68
CA ILE A 46 -3.87 -2.09 -14.22
C ILE A 46 -5.05 -2.45 -15.13
N GLU A 47 -4.94 -3.47 -15.95
CA GLU A 47 -6.07 -3.95 -16.78
C GLU A 47 -7.23 -4.46 -15.92
N GLN A 48 -6.93 -5.24 -14.87
CA GLN A 48 -7.93 -5.71 -13.92
C GLN A 48 -8.58 -4.54 -13.17
N ALA A 49 -7.80 -3.56 -12.72
CA ALA A 49 -8.30 -2.38 -12.00
C ALA A 49 -9.26 -1.56 -12.86
N LYS A 50 -8.92 -1.36 -14.15
CA LYS A 50 -9.81 -0.68 -15.11
C LYS A 50 -11.13 -1.44 -15.34
N ALA A 51 -11.05 -2.76 -15.51
CA ALA A 51 -12.23 -3.60 -15.65
C ALA A 51 -13.12 -3.56 -14.41
N PHE A 52 -12.51 -3.61 -13.22
CA PHE A 52 -13.22 -3.55 -11.94
C PHE A 52 -13.90 -2.19 -11.71
N ALA A 53 -13.24 -1.09 -12.07
CA ALA A 53 -13.84 0.24 -12.00
C ALA A 53 -15.06 0.36 -12.92
N ALA A 54 -14.95 -0.14 -14.16
CA ALA A 54 -16.07 -0.13 -15.11
C ALA A 54 -17.24 -0.99 -14.62
N GLU A 55 -16.98 -2.19 -14.08
CA GLU A 55 -18.02 -3.05 -13.49
C GLU A 55 -18.75 -2.36 -12.33
N ARG A 56 -18.03 -1.63 -11.50
CA ARG A 56 -18.56 -0.92 -10.33
C ARG A 56 -19.07 0.48 -10.64
N GLN A 57 -18.97 0.93 -11.88
CA GLN A 57 -19.41 2.26 -12.35
C GLN A 57 -18.79 3.40 -11.51
N VAL A 58 -17.48 3.30 -11.23
CA VAL A 58 -16.73 4.35 -10.54
C VAL A 58 -15.97 5.15 -11.59
N ASP A 59 -16.43 6.39 -11.85
CA ASP A 59 -15.95 7.21 -12.96
C ASP A 59 -14.84 8.20 -12.57
N ASN A 60 -14.69 8.47 -11.26
CA ASN A 60 -13.68 9.39 -10.75
C ASN A 60 -12.37 8.67 -10.36
N VAL A 61 -11.96 7.68 -11.15
CA VAL A 61 -10.70 6.96 -10.96
C VAL A 61 -10.02 6.71 -12.31
N GLU A 62 -8.71 6.84 -12.35
CA GLU A 62 -7.89 6.41 -13.49
C GLU A 62 -6.77 5.49 -13.02
N PHE A 63 -6.32 4.62 -13.93
CA PHE A 63 -5.26 3.66 -13.64
C PHE A 63 -4.21 3.69 -14.74
N GLN A 64 -2.93 3.72 -14.34
CA GLN A 64 -1.81 3.70 -15.27
C GLN A 64 -0.64 2.85 -14.74
N VAL A 65 0.14 2.29 -15.66
CA VAL A 65 1.38 1.59 -15.32
C VAL A 65 2.43 2.62 -14.95
N ALA A 66 3.00 2.50 -13.74
CA ALA A 66 4.11 3.35 -13.29
C ALA A 66 4.90 2.67 -12.16
N ASP A 67 6.17 3.06 -12.02
CA ASP A 67 7.04 2.64 -10.92
C ASP A 67 6.90 3.64 -9.76
N ILE A 68 6.67 3.13 -8.54
CA ILE A 68 6.62 3.93 -7.33
C ILE A 68 7.96 4.63 -7.02
N CYS A 69 9.07 4.08 -7.54
CA CYS A 69 10.40 4.66 -7.39
C CYS A 69 10.71 5.77 -8.44
N ASP A 70 9.87 5.94 -9.47
CA ASP A 70 10.02 6.99 -10.49
C ASP A 70 8.64 7.46 -10.94
N LEU A 71 7.99 8.25 -10.08
CA LEU A 71 6.60 8.68 -10.27
C LEU A 71 6.49 9.71 -11.40
N PRO A 72 5.66 9.46 -12.45
CA PRO A 72 5.51 10.34 -13.60
C PRO A 72 4.62 11.55 -13.30
N PHE A 73 4.72 12.09 -12.10
CA PHE A 73 3.92 13.21 -11.62
C PHE A 73 4.82 14.36 -11.18
N SER A 74 4.34 15.58 -11.33
CA SER A 74 5.03 16.78 -10.84
C SER A 74 5.04 16.84 -9.31
N ASP A 75 5.96 17.59 -8.73
CA ASP A 75 5.99 17.85 -7.30
C ASP A 75 4.67 18.49 -6.83
N ASN A 76 4.25 18.15 -5.62
CA ASN A 76 3.06 18.74 -4.97
C ASN A 76 1.76 18.59 -5.81
N SER A 77 1.55 17.45 -6.44
CA SER A 77 0.38 17.19 -7.30
C SER A 77 -0.84 16.67 -6.53
N PHE A 78 -0.64 15.91 -5.46
CA PHE A 78 -1.71 15.21 -4.75
C PHE A 78 -1.94 15.73 -3.34
N ASP A 79 -3.19 15.79 -2.92
CA ASP A 79 -3.55 16.10 -1.53
C ASP A 79 -3.30 14.90 -0.62
N VAL A 80 -3.43 13.71 -1.18
CA VAL A 80 -3.28 12.42 -0.49
C VAL A 80 -2.51 11.44 -1.36
N VAL A 81 -1.52 10.78 -0.76
CA VAL A 81 -0.76 9.69 -1.38
C VAL A 81 -0.80 8.47 -0.47
N LEU A 82 -1.16 7.32 -1.02
CA LEU A 82 -1.27 6.07 -0.28
C LEU A 82 -0.37 5.00 -0.92
N THR A 83 0.15 4.11 -0.08
CA THR A 83 0.72 2.84 -0.51
C THR A 83 0.37 1.75 0.50
N SER A 84 -0.04 0.58 0.01
CA SER A 84 -0.48 -0.53 0.85
C SER A 84 0.11 -1.85 0.35
N ALA A 85 0.85 -2.54 1.22
CA ALA A 85 1.51 -3.82 0.93
C ALA A 85 2.48 -3.76 -0.27
N VAL A 86 3.27 -2.68 -0.36
CA VAL A 86 4.24 -2.46 -1.45
C VAL A 86 5.67 -2.38 -0.95
N LEU A 87 5.93 -1.58 0.11
CA LEU A 87 7.31 -1.31 0.54
C LEU A 87 8.07 -2.58 0.95
N GLU A 88 7.37 -3.60 1.42
CA GLU A 88 7.97 -4.90 1.74
C GLU A 88 8.59 -5.59 0.53
N HIS A 89 8.12 -5.30 -0.68
CA HIS A 89 8.60 -5.90 -1.93
C HIS A 89 9.78 -5.13 -2.55
N LEU A 90 10.03 -3.90 -2.14
CA LEU A 90 11.03 -3.03 -2.77
C LEU A 90 12.44 -3.28 -2.26
N GLY A 91 13.41 -3.20 -3.16
CA GLY A 91 14.83 -3.18 -2.82
C GLY A 91 15.28 -1.85 -2.19
N ASP A 92 14.68 -0.73 -2.62
CA ASP A 92 14.94 0.63 -2.09
C ASP A 92 13.63 1.33 -1.70
N PRO A 93 13.01 0.97 -0.57
CA PRO A 93 11.79 1.59 -0.09
C PRO A 93 11.98 3.04 0.35
N GLU A 94 13.19 3.44 0.73
CA GLU A 94 13.52 4.82 1.09
C GLU A 94 13.42 5.74 -0.12
N HIS A 95 13.80 5.28 -1.30
CA HIS A 95 13.64 6.02 -2.56
C HIS A 95 12.17 6.20 -2.89
N ALA A 96 11.38 5.13 -2.82
CA ALA A 96 9.94 5.21 -3.01
C ALA A 96 9.29 6.23 -2.06
N LEU A 97 9.62 6.19 -0.77
CA LEU A 97 9.08 7.16 0.21
C LEU A 97 9.45 8.61 -0.09
N LYS A 98 10.63 8.88 -0.66
CA LYS A 98 11.02 10.22 -1.13
C LYS A 98 10.18 10.66 -2.32
N GLU A 99 9.85 9.76 -3.25
CA GLU A 99 8.95 10.04 -4.35
C GLU A 99 7.53 10.35 -3.86
N LEU A 100 6.99 9.56 -2.89
CA LEU A 100 5.71 9.88 -2.27
C LEU A 100 5.73 11.27 -1.62
N HIS A 101 6.83 11.60 -0.92
CA HIS A 101 7.01 12.93 -0.30
C HIS A 101 7.12 14.05 -1.34
N ARG A 102 7.74 13.80 -2.49
CA ARG A 102 7.87 14.78 -3.58
C ARG A 102 6.52 15.14 -4.19
N VAL A 103 5.69 14.13 -4.47
CA VAL A 103 4.42 14.34 -5.19
C VAL A 103 3.26 14.77 -4.29
N VAL A 104 3.35 14.57 -2.98
CA VAL A 104 2.35 15.08 -2.04
C VAL A 104 2.49 16.60 -1.87
N LYS A 105 1.37 17.30 -1.81
CA LYS A 105 1.33 18.74 -1.54
C LYS A 105 1.83 19.06 -0.14
N LYS A 106 2.34 20.28 0.07
CA LYS A 106 2.67 20.76 1.42
C LYS A 106 1.41 20.75 2.31
N GLY A 107 1.51 20.06 3.45
CA GLY A 107 0.37 19.85 4.34
C GLY A 107 -0.61 18.77 3.88
N GLY A 108 -0.30 18.06 2.79
CA GLY A 108 -1.02 16.86 2.35
C GLY A 108 -0.70 15.65 3.21
N LEU A 109 -1.31 14.52 2.90
CA LEU A 109 -1.24 13.29 3.69
C LEU A 109 -0.53 12.18 2.93
N VAL A 110 0.38 11.48 3.62
CA VAL A 110 0.94 10.21 3.11
C VAL A 110 0.52 9.08 4.04
N GLY A 111 -0.13 8.06 3.47
CA GLY A 111 -0.52 6.84 4.16
C GLY A 111 0.34 5.66 3.73
N VAL A 112 0.91 4.96 4.71
CA VAL A 112 1.69 3.75 4.47
C VAL A 112 1.09 2.61 5.30
N VAL A 113 0.69 1.55 4.63
CA VAL A 113 0.24 0.30 5.25
C VAL A 113 1.20 -0.80 4.82
N ASN A 114 1.89 -1.39 5.78
CA ASN A 114 2.83 -2.47 5.51
C ASN A 114 2.58 -3.65 6.44
N THR A 115 2.74 -4.84 5.92
CA THR A 115 2.73 -6.05 6.73
C THR A 115 4.12 -6.30 7.32
N ASP A 116 4.15 -6.84 8.53
CA ASP A 116 5.35 -7.36 9.16
C ASP A 116 5.17 -8.87 9.38
N TRP A 117 5.86 -9.66 8.58
CA TRP A 117 5.81 -11.11 8.59
C TRP A 117 7.02 -11.75 9.31
N GLY A 118 7.92 -10.91 9.85
CA GLY A 118 9.23 -11.37 10.32
C GLY A 118 9.23 -12.25 11.55
N ASP A 119 8.20 -12.13 12.40
CA ASP A 119 8.07 -12.95 13.61
C ASP A 119 6.60 -13.32 13.85
N PRO A 120 6.02 -14.21 13.03
CA PRO A 120 4.64 -14.65 13.23
C PRO A 120 4.54 -15.47 14.52
N LEU A 121 3.51 -15.19 15.33
CA LEU A 121 3.22 -15.97 16.53
C LEU A 121 2.40 -17.18 16.13
N ILE A 122 3.03 -18.37 16.18
CA ILE A 122 2.41 -19.63 15.76
C ILE A 122 2.21 -20.51 17.00
N SER A 123 0.96 -20.93 17.23
CA SER A 123 0.63 -21.81 18.33
C SER A 123 -0.49 -22.80 17.92
N PRO A 124 -0.35 -24.11 18.10
CA PRO A 124 0.88 -24.79 18.55
C PRO A 124 2.00 -24.68 17.52
N GLU A 125 3.25 -24.84 17.95
CA GLU A 125 4.41 -24.90 17.05
C GLU A 125 4.20 -25.96 15.97
N ASN A 126 4.51 -25.61 14.72
CA ASN A 126 4.34 -26.47 13.56
C ASN A 126 5.53 -26.34 12.62
N GLU A 127 6.29 -27.41 12.49
CA GLU A 127 7.52 -27.45 11.67
C GLU A 127 7.24 -27.09 10.20
N SER A 128 6.11 -27.53 9.64
CA SER A 128 5.74 -27.21 8.25
C SER A 128 5.47 -25.73 8.06
N VAL A 129 4.86 -25.06 9.05
CA VAL A 129 4.61 -23.63 9.02
C VAL A 129 5.91 -22.85 9.17
N SER A 130 6.79 -23.27 10.08
CA SER A 130 8.13 -22.68 10.22
C SER A 130 8.94 -22.78 8.91
N ARG A 131 8.88 -23.95 8.27
CA ARG A 131 9.52 -24.17 6.97
C ARG A 131 8.93 -23.31 5.85
N PHE A 132 7.61 -23.09 5.86
CA PHE A 132 6.96 -22.18 4.92
C PHE A 132 7.53 -20.75 5.08
N PHE A 133 7.62 -20.22 6.30
CA PHE A 133 8.14 -18.87 6.52
C PHE A 133 9.62 -18.74 6.13
N GLU A 134 10.46 -19.75 6.35
CA GLU A 134 11.84 -19.75 5.85
C GLU A 134 11.92 -19.64 4.32
N ILE A 135 11.06 -20.39 3.60
CA ILE A 135 11.02 -20.34 2.13
C ILE A 135 10.48 -19.00 1.66
N PHE A 136 9.44 -18.50 2.33
CA PHE A 136 8.81 -17.23 2.03
C PHE A 136 9.81 -16.06 2.18
N GLU A 137 10.56 -16.02 3.29
CA GLU A 137 11.62 -15.03 3.51
C GLU A 137 12.70 -15.08 2.43
N ARG A 138 13.16 -16.27 2.06
CA ARG A 138 14.14 -16.43 0.97
C ARG A 138 13.58 -15.89 -0.35
N GLY A 139 12.30 -16.13 -0.65
CA GLY A 139 11.63 -15.59 -1.84
C GLY A 139 11.64 -14.07 -1.85
N PHE A 140 11.28 -13.42 -0.75
CA PHE A 140 11.31 -11.96 -0.62
C PHE A 140 12.73 -11.39 -0.82
N ASN A 141 13.72 -11.99 -0.17
CA ASN A 141 15.12 -11.55 -0.24
C ASN A 141 15.72 -11.66 -1.64
N LEU A 142 15.28 -12.62 -2.47
CA LEU A 142 15.74 -12.76 -3.86
C LEU A 142 15.44 -11.53 -4.73
N TYR A 143 14.36 -10.81 -4.43
CA TYR A 143 13.93 -9.62 -5.15
C TYR A 143 14.22 -8.32 -4.39
N GLY A 144 15.05 -8.38 -3.34
CA GLY A 144 15.42 -7.22 -2.52
C GLY A 144 14.35 -6.78 -1.51
N GLY A 145 13.24 -7.52 -1.42
CA GLY A 145 12.20 -7.29 -0.42
C GLY A 145 12.62 -7.68 1.00
N SER A 146 11.78 -7.44 1.98
CA SER A 146 12.01 -7.84 3.37
C SER A 146 10.72 -8.01 4.14
N LEU A 147 10.59 -9.14 4.82
CA LEU A 147 9.42 -9.45 5.67
C LEU A 147 9.30 -8.54 6.90
N ASN A 148 10.39 -7.85 7.27
CA ASN A 148 10.49 -7.00 8.46
C ASN A 148 10.23 -5.50 8.19
N ARG A 149 9.78 -5.13 7.00
CA ARG A 149 9.59 -3.71 6.61
C ARG A 149 8.57 -2.99 7.49
N GLY A 150 7.50 -3.66 7.90
CA GLY A 150 6.43 -3.07 8.71
C GLY A 150 6.95 -2.42 9.99
N ARG A 151 7.79 -3.12 10.76
CA ARG A 151 8.38 -2.60 12.03
C ARG A 151 9.30 -1.41 11.84
N HIS A 152 9.84 -1.21 10.64
CA HIS A 152 10.74 -0.11 10.30
C HIS A 152 10.04 1.06 9.61
N ALA A 153 8.77 0.93 9.20
CA ALA A 153 8.04 1.91 8.42
C ALA A 153 8.09 3.33 9.01
N ARG A 154 7.87 3.46 10.33
CA ARG A 154 7.92 4.77 11.01
C ARG A 154 9.27 5.47 10.89
N ARG A 155 10.37 4.72 11.01
CA ARG A 155 11.72 5.25 10.88
C ARG A 155 11.99 5.68 9.44
N MET A 156 11.72 4.80 8.47
CA MET A 156 11.91 5.07 7.04
C MET A 156 11.13 6.31 6.58
N MET A 157 9.87 6.46 7.00
CA MET A 157 9.07 7.65 6.70
C MET A 157 9.72 8.94 7.20
N ARG A 158 10.25 8.94 8.44
CA ARG A 158 10.95 10.11 9.00
C ARG A 158 12.26 10.42 8.26
N GLU A 159 13.02 9.39 7.91
CA GLU A 159 14.26 9.53 7.13
C GLU A 159 13.99 10.05 5.71
N ALA A 160 12.82 9.78 5.15
CA ALA A 160 12.34 10.36 3.89
C ALA A 160 11.77 11.79 4.03
N GLY A 161 11.78 12.38 5.23
CA GLY A 161 11.32 13.75 5.48
C GLY A 161 9.83 13.89 5.81
N LEU A 162 9.11 12.78 6.00
CA LEU A 162 7.70 12.78 6.36
C LEU A 162 7.52 12.97 7.88
N ASP A 163 6.62 13.86 8.29
CA ASP A 163 6.23 13.99 9.69
C ASP A 163 5.17 12.93 10.04
N VAL A 164 5.53 12.00 10.93
CA VAL A 164 4.66 10.88 11.30
C VAL A 164 3.83 11.26 12.53
N PHE A 165 2.60 11.72 12.31
CA PHE A 165 1.68 12.14 13.36
C PHE A 165 0.82 10.99 13.91
N GLU A 166 0.61 9.92 13.14
CA GLU A 166 -0.13 8.73 13.56
C GLU A 166 0.61 7.45 13.16
N PHE A 167 0.71 6.49 14.07
CA PHE A 167 1.28 5.17 13.82
C PHE A 167 0.56 4.13 14.67
N LYS A 168 0.04 3.09 14.02
CA LYS A 168 -0.67 1.98 14.68
C LYS A 168 -0.12 0.64 14.22
N ALA A 169 0.10 -0.26 15.16
CA ALA A 169 0.32 -1.66 14.87
C ALA A 169 -0.98 -2.44 15.08
N LEU A 170 -1.27 -3.35 14.18
CA LEU A 170 -2.44 -4.20 14.23
C LEU A 170 -2.00 -5.64 14.16
N TYR A 171 -2.66 -6.49 14.93
CA TYR A 171 -2.42 -7.92 14.92
C TYR A 171 -3.65 -8.61 14.34
N GLY A 172 -3.45 -9.38 13.26
CA GLY A 172 -4.44 -10.32 12.76
C GLY A 172 -4.31 -11.65 13.51
N LEU A 173 -5.42 -12.18 13.98
CA LEU A 173 -5.48 -13.54 14.54
C LEU A 173 -6.11 -14.45 13.48
N ALA A 174 -5.35 -15.39 12.96
CA ALA A 174 -5.85 -16.46 12.10
C ALA A 174 -6.15 -17.71 12.99
N SER A 175 -7.21 -17.65 13.78
CA SER A 175 -7.57 -18.70 14.71
C SER A 175 -8.70 -19.61 14.22
N ASP A 176 -9.37 -19.24 13.11
CA ASP A 176 -10.53 -19.96 12.58
C ASP A 176 -10.43 -20.02 11.05
N PRO A 177 -10.65 -21.19 10.42
CA PRO A 177 -10.70 -21.33 8.97
C PRO A 177 -11.68 -20.38 8.28
N GLU A 178 -12.79 -20.02 8.91
CA GLU A 178 -13.76 -19.06 8.37
C GLU A 178 -13.24 -17.62 8.44
N ALA A 179 -12.48 -17.26 9.48
CA ALA A 179 -11.85 -15.96 9.60
C ALA A 179 -10.74 -15.74 8.57
N VAL A 180 -10.03 -16.80 8.16
CA VAL A 180 -9.01 -16.75 7.10
C VAL A 180 -9.65 -16.49 5.74
N GLN A 181 -10.82 -17.07 5.45
CA GLN A 181 -11.54 -16.81 4.20
C GLN A 181 -12.10 -15.38 4.10
N ALA A 182 -12.46 -14.77 5.20
CA ALA A 182 -12.98 -13.40 5.23
C ALA A 182 -11.89 -12.32 5.08
N SER A 183 -10.61 -12.68 5.22
CA SER A 183 -9.46 -11.76 5.12
C SER A 183 -8.70 -11.86 3.79
N MET A 184 -9.10 -12.78 2.91
CA MET A 184 -8.58 -12.94 1.54
C MET A 184 -9.51 -12.25 0.53
#